data_6e20ef5163040d4188c5fecde2681685
#
_entry.id   6e20ef5163040d4188c5fecde2681685
#
_cell.length_a   1.000
_cell.length_b   1.000
_cell.length_c   1.000
_cell.angle_alpha   90.00
_cell.angle_beta   90.00
_cell.angle_gamma   90.00
#
_symmetry.space_group_name_H-M   'P 1'
#
loop_
_entity.id
_entity.type
_entity.pdbx_description
1 polymer ?
#
loop_
_entity_poly.entity_id
_entity_poly.type
_entity_poly.pdbx_seq_one_letter_code
_entity_poly.pdbx_strand_id
1 'polypeptide(L)'
;MNTAPASTPGPAVQVACLCAAWCRLCDDYQPVFERVTLALRTQHPGLQAHWIDIEDEAELLGEFDVETFPTVVVLVGAALRFAGPLAPQPETLQRVLSTVLAAPQPGPPAPPEVLDFVHRLSLRAA
;
A
#
# COMPACT_ATOMS: atom_id res chain seq x y z
N MET A 1 4.39 -29.89 15.26
CA MET A 1 4.21 -29.36 14.97
C MET A 1 4.32 -28.81 14.69
N ASN A 2 4.44 -28.55 14.39
CA ASN A 2 4.36 -27.80 13.92
C ASN A 2 4.47 -27.17 13.63
N THR A 3 4.50 -27.25 13.54
CA THR A 3 4.37 -26.55 13.23
C THR A 3 4.22 -25.75 13.08
N ALA A 4 4.38 -26.04 12.92
CA ALA A 4 4.27 -24.97 12.66
C ALA A 4 3.70 -24.02 13.03
N PRO A 5 3.34 -23.77 13.55
CA PRO A 5 2.82 -22.61 13.88
C PRO A 5 3.55 -21.50 13.97
N ALA A 6 4.56 -21.71 14.34
CA ALA A 6 5.44 -20.65 14.30
C ALA A 6 5.44 -20.06 12.96
N SER A 7 4.93 -20.79 12.09
CA SER A 7 4.83 -20.33 10.73
C SER A 7 3.53 -19.61 10.46
N THR A 8 2.75 -19.32 11.50
CA THR A 8 1.58 -18.50 11.28
C THR A 8 2.05 -17.10 10.94
N PRO A 9 1.90 -16.65 9.71
CA PRO A 9 2.27 -15.29 9.38
C PRO A 9 1.35 -14.33 10.09
N GLY A 10 1.81 -13.15 10.36
CA GLY A 10 0.95 -12.07 10.80
C GLY A 10 -0.05 -11.74 9.71
N PRO A 11 -0.93 -10.77 9.95
CA PRO A 11 -1.87 -10.34 8.93
C PRO A 11 -1.13 -9.94 7.66
N ALA A 12 -1.73 -10.24 6.53
CA ALA A 12 -1.15 -9.86 5.24
C ALA A 12 -1.03 -8.34 5.16
N VAL A 13 0.10 -7.87 4.67
CA VAL A 13 0.34 -6.45 4.48
C VAL A 13 0.31 -6.15 3.00
N GLN A 14 -0.46 -5.14 2.61
CA GLN A 14 -0.49 -4.67 1.24
C GLN A 14 -0.15 -3.20 1.20
N VAL A 15 0.77 -2.83 0.33
CA VAL A 15 1.15 -1.44 0.12
C VAL A 15 0.90 -1.13 -1.35
N ALA A 16 0.01 -0.19 -1.60
CA ALA A 16 -0.32 0.22 -2.96
C ALA A 16 0.17 1.64 -3.21
N CYS A 17 0.81 1.84 -4.34
CA CYS A 17 1.18 3.17 -4.80
C CYS A 17 0.33 3.50 -6.00
N LEU A 18 -0.42 4.59 -5.90
CA LEU A 18 -1.33 5.03 -6.95
C LEU A 18 -0.66 6.15 -7.72
N CYS A 19 -0.49 5.94 -9.00
CA CYS A 19 0.20 6.88 -9.87
C CYS A 19 -0.49 6.92 -11.24
N ALA A 20 -0.01 7.79 -12.11
CA ALA A 20 -0.51 7.90 -13.46
C ALA A 20 0.65 7.77 -14.44
N ALA A 21 0.42 7.09 -15.55
CA ALA A 21 1.46 6.83 -16.53
C ALA A 21 2.03 8.11 -17.14
N TRP A 22 1.20 9.17 -17.22
CA TRP A 22 1.63 10.45 -17.78
C TRP A 22 2.41 11.28 -16.76
N CYS A 23 2.50 10.85 -15.51
CA CYS A 23 3.17 11.62 -14.47
C CYS A 23 4.65 11.24 -14.42
N ARG A 24 5.50 12.20 -14.77
CA ARG A 24 6.95 11.98 -14.80
C ARG A 24 7.51 11.65 -13.42
N LEU A 25 6.95 12.26 -12.39
CA LEU A 25 7.35 11.97 -11.01
C LEU A 25 7.12 10.52 -10.67
N CYS A 26 6.05 9.94 -11.18
CA CYS A 26 5.73 8.53 -10.94
C CYS A 26 6.76 7.61 -11.59
N ASP A 27 7.24 7.96 -12.78
CA ASP A 27 8.28 7.18 -13.45
C ASP A 27 9.54 7.09 -12.59
N ASP A 28 9.92 8.21 -11.99
CA ASP A 28 11.11 8.26 -11.14
C ASP A 28 10.86 7.56 -9.79
N TYR A 29 9.63 7.55 -9.35
CA TYR A 29 9.28 7.01 -8.05
C TYR A 29 9.14 5.48 -8.06
N GLN A 30 8.81 4.88 -9.20
CA GLN A 30 8.58 3.44 -9.25
C GLN A 30 9.75 2.62 -8.73
N PRO A 31 11.00 2.86 -9.15
CA PRO A 31 12.11 2.09 -8.59
C PRO A 31 12.34 2.37 -7.11
N VAL A 32 12.03 3.57 -6.63
CA VAL A 32 12.12 3.89 -5.21
C VAL A 32 11.13 3.04 -4.43
N PHE A 33 9.89 3.02 -4.89
CA PHE A 33 8.84 2.24 -4.25
C PHE A 33 9.18 0.75 -4.20
N GLU A 34 9.67 0.22 -5.31
CA GLU A 34 10.03 -1.19 -5.39
C GLU A 34 11.17 -1.53 -4.44
N ARG A 35 12.17 -0.66 -4.36
CA ARG A 35 13.33 -0.90 -3.49
C ARG A 35 12.95 -0.85 -2.01
N VAL A 36 12.16 0.13 -1.62
CA VAL A 36 11.76 0.28 -0.22
C VAL A 36 10.87 -0.88 0.21
N THR A 37 9.90 -1.27 -0.61
CA THR A 37 9.01 -2.37 -0.26
C THR A 37 9.76 -3.70 -0.24
N LEU A 38 10.69 -3.89 -1.15
CA LEU A 38 11.51 -5.12 -1.15
C LEU A 38 12.33 -5.23 0.13
N ALA A 39 12.93 -4.12 0.58
CA ALA A 39 13.71 -4.13 1.81
C ALA A 39 12.83 -4.47 3.02
N LEU A 40 11.59 -4.00 3.03
CA LEU A 40 10.68 -4.27 4.15
C LEU A 40 10.20 -5.72 4.18
N ARG A 41 10.29 -6.44 3.08
CA ARG A 41 9.90 -7.84 3.05
C ARG A 41 10.79 -8.72 3.92
N THR A 42 11.99 -8.26 4.27
CA THR A 42 12.85 -9.01 5.19
C THR A 42 12.22 -9.11 6.58
N GLN A 43 11.47 -8.09 6.99
CA GLN A 43 10.79 -8.08 8.27
C GLN A 43 9.32 -8.43 8.16
N HIS A 44 8.76 -8.31 6.95
CA HIS A 44 7.35 -8.59 6.70
C HIS A 44 7.24 -9.46 5.44
N PRO A 45 7.56 -10.77 5.56
CA PRO A 45 7.66 -11.64 4.38
C PRO A 45 6.37 -11.73 3.56
N GLY A 46 5.23 -11.49 4.20
CA GLY A 46 3.95 -11.52 3.50
C GLY A 46 3.56 -10.21 2.84
N LEU A 47 4.44 -9.21 2.87
CA LEU A 47 4.14 -7.92 2.29
C LEU A 47 4.01 -8.02 0.78
N GLN A 48 2.91 -7.47 0.25
CA GLN A 48 2.66 -7.38 -1.19
C GLN A 48 2.64 -5.92 -1.59
N ALA A 49 3.40 -5.60 -2.64
CA ALA A 49 3.48 -4.24 -3.15
C ALA A 49 2.73 -4.18 -4.48
N HIS A 50 1.90 -3.16 -4.63
CA HIS A 50 1.11 -2.96 -5.84
C HIS A 50 1.41 -1.59 -6.42
N TRP A 51 1.89 -1.58 -7.65
CA TRP A 51 2.02 -0.33 -8.40
C TRP A 51 0.78 -0.21 -9.29
N ILE A 52 -0.03 0.79 -9.04
CA ILE A 52 -1.33 0.89 -9.68
C ILE A 52 -1.39 2.17 -10.51
N ASP A 53 -1.57 1.99 -11.82
CA ASP A 53 -1.86 3.11 -12.71
C ASP A 53 -3.36 3.37 -12.64
N ILE A 54 -3.74 4.59 -12.25
CA ILE A 54 -5.14 4.89 -11.98
C ILE A 54 -6.00 4.86 -13.25
N GLU A 55 -5.40 4.97 -14.41
CA GLU A 55 -6.16 4.92 -15.67
C GLU A 55 -6.28 3.50 -16.17
N ASP A 56 -5.20 2.72 -16.10
CA ASP A 56 -5.24 1.32 -16.52
C ASP A 56 -6.16 0.50 -15.61
N GLU A 57 -6.23 0.86 -14.33
CA GLU A 57 -7.00 0.10 -13.37
C GLU A 57 -8.15 0.94 -12.82
N ALA A 58 -8.82 1.65 -13.70
CA ALA A 58 -9.93 2.51 -13.32
C ALA A 58 -11.04 1.75 -12.60
N GLU A 59 -11.24 0.48 -12.94
CA GLU A 59 -12.26 -0.32 -12.27
C GLU A 59 -11.91 -0.61 -10.82
N LEU A 60 -10.62 -0.80 -10.54
CA LEU A 60 -10.16 -1.00 -9.18
C LEU A 60 -10.36 0.28 -8.37
N LEU A 61 -10.06 1.42 -8.96
CA LEU A 61 -10.20 2.71 -8.29
C LEU A 61 -11.66 3.07 -8.03
N GLY A 62 -12.54 2.74 -8.97
CA GLY A 62 -13.94 3.12 -8.85
C GLY A 62 -14.08 4.63 -8.75
N GLU A 63 -14.72 5.10 -7.69
CA GLU A 63 -14.96 6.53 -7.50
C GLU A 63 -13.88 7.20 -6.66
N PHE A 64 -12.84 6.46 -6.27
CA PHE A 64 -11.73 7.05 -5.55
C PHE A 64 -10.92 7.91 -6.51
N ASP A 65 -11.05 9.22 -6.36
CA ASP A 65 -10.41 10.20 -7.22
C ASP A 65 -9.06 10.62 -6.62
N VAL A 66 -7.98 10.23 -7.29
CA VAL A 66 -6.62 10.51 -6.81
C VAL A 66 -6.09 11.71 -7.57
N GLU A 67 -5.83 12.80 -6.86
CA GLU A 67 -5.40 14.06 -7.49
C GLU A 67 -3.94 14.39 -7.25
N THR A 68 -3.33 13.79 -6.24
CA THR A 68 -1.94 14.05 -5.89
C THR A 68 -1.13 12.77 -5.99
N PHE A 69 0.01 12.83 -6.67
CA PHE A 69 0.87 11.66 -6.89
C PHE A 69 2.23 11.87 -6.26
N PRO A 70 2.83 10.84 -5.67
CA PRO A 70 2.22 9.53 -5.45
C PRO A 70 1.28 9.53 -4.25
N THR A 71 0.25 8.72 -4.32
CA THR A 71 -0.63 8.45 -3.17
C THR A 71 -0.40 7.00 -2.77
N VAL A 72 -0.20 6.78 -1.46
CA VAL A 72 0.10 5.45 -0.93
C VAL A 72 -1.03 5.01 -0.03
N VAL A 73 -1.41 3.74 -0.16
CA VAL A 73 -2.44 3.12 0.67
C VAL A 73 -1.84 1.87 1.30
N VAL A 74 -2.00 1.73 2.61
CA VAL A 74 -1.47 0.59 3.35
C VAL A 74 -2.60 -0.15 4.03
N LEU A 75 -2.69 -1.45 3.77
CA LEU A 75 -3.64 -2.35 4.43
C LEU A 75 -2.89 -3.34 5.28
N VAL A 76 -3.44 -3.65 6.45
CA VAL A 76 -2.99 -4.79 7.25
C VAL A 76 -4.22 -5.67 7.43
N GLY A 77 -4.17 -6.87 6.84
CA GLY A 77 -5.37 -7.65 6.65
C GLY A 77 -6.30 -6.90 5.71
N ALA A 78 -7.54 -6.74 6.08
CA ALA A 78 -8.49 -5.94 5.32
C ALA A 78 -8.65 -4.53 5.89
N ALA A 79 -7.83 -4.16 6.87
CA ALA A 79 -7.98 -2.89 7.57
C ALA A 79 -7.09 -1.82 6.96
N LEU A 80 -7.68 -0.68 6.69
CA LEU A 80 -6.94 0.48 6.20
C LEU A 80 -6.10 1.05 7.34
N ARG A 81 -4.79 1.21 7.09
CA ARG A 81 -3.88 1.77 8.09
C ARG A 81 -3.35 3.12 7.69
N PHE A 82 -3.24 3.38 6.40
CA PHE A 82 -2.76 4.66 5.91
C PHE A 82 -3.29 4.88 4.51
N ALA A 83 -3.68 6.12 4.20
CA ALA A 83 -4.03 6.52 2.84
C ALA A 83 -3.75 8.00 2.70
N GLY A 84 -2.89 8.36 1.76
CA GLY A 84 -2.58 9.75 1.51
C GLY A 84 -1.40 9.95 0.60
N PRO A 85 -1.21 11.16 0.12
CA PRO A 85 -0.05 11.50 -0.69
C PRO A 85 1.21 11.52 0.17
N LEU A 86 2.34 11.17 -0.44
CA LEU A 86 3.63 11.22 0.22
C LEU A 86 4.61 12.01 -0.62
N ALA A 87 5.55 12.69 0.05
CA ALA A 87 6.67 13.28 -0.64
C ALA A 87 7.48 12.16 -1.29
N PRO A 88 8.05 12.40 -2.49
CA PRO A 88 8.65 11.33 -3.29
C PRO A 88 10.06 10.90 -2.89
N GLN A 89 10.46 11.15 -1.67
CA GLN A 89 11.76 10.71 -1.17
C GLN A 89 11.66 9.30 -0.57
N PRO A 90 12.70 8.47 -0.77
CA PRO A 90 12.67 7.12 -0.21
C PRO A 90 12.57 7.12 1.31
N GLU A 91 13.18 8.07 1.98
CA GLU A 91 13.14 8.16 3.44
C GLU A 91 11.71 8.38 3.96
N THR A 92 10.92 9.18 3.23
CA THR A 92 9.55 9.44 3.64
C THR A 92 8.72 8.16 3.58
N LEU A 93 8.83 7.43 2.48
CA LEU A 93 8.11 6.17 2.31
C LEU A 93 8.53 5.17 3.38
N GLN A 94 9.84 5.02 3.58
CA GLN A 94 10.36 4.07 4.55
C GLN A 94 9.86 4.40 5.96
N ARG A 95 9.87 5.67 6.33
CA ARG A 95 9.45 6.11 7.66
C ARG A 95 7.97 5.85 7.87
N VAL A 96 7.14 6.19 6.89
CA VAL A 96 5.70 5.99 7.00
C VAL A 96 5.39 4.50 7.14
N LEU A 97 5.97 3.66 6.27
CA LEU A 97 5.70 2.23 6.31
C LEU A 97 6.18 1.61 7.61
N SER A 98 7.38 1.98 8.07
CA SER A 98 7.91 1.44 9.32
C SER A 98 7.04 1.82 10.50
N THR A 99 6.57 3.07 10.54
CA THR A 99 5.71 3.54 11.63
C THR A 99 4.37 2.83 11.61
N VAL A 100 3.75 2.73 10.44
CA VAL A 100 2.42 2.12 10.31
C VAL A 100 2.48 0.64 10.66
N LEU A 101 3.52 -0.06 10.23
CA LEU A 101 3.62 -1.49 10.45
C LEU A 101 4.06 -1.85 11.86
N ALA A 102 4.73 -0.93 12.56
CA ALA A 102 5.17 -1.17 13.94
C ALA A 102 4.05 -0.95 14.95
N ALA A 103 3.08 -0.11 14.63
CA ALA A 103 2.05 0.28 15.59
C ALA A 103 0.69 -0.30 15.18
N PRO A 104 0.05 -1.12 16.04
CA PRO A 104 -1.23 -1.71 15.70
C PRO A 104 -2.38 -0.73 15.92
N GLN A 105 -2.30 0.45 15.34
CA GLN A 105 -3.33 1.46 15.51
C GLN A 105 -4.31 1.43 14.36
N PRO A 106 -5.58 1.78 14.61
CA PRO A 106 -6.55 1.87 13.54
C PRO A 106 -6.14 2.98 12.58
N GLY A 107 -6.52 2.79 11.31
CA GLY A 107 -6.24 3.78 10.30
C GLY A 107 -7.15 4.99 10.41
N PRO A 108 -6.95 5.97 9.55
CA PRO A 108 -7.77 7.17 9.56
C PRO A 108 -9.19 6.86 9.11
N PRO A 109 -10.16 7.67 9.52
CA PRO A 109 -11.47 7.58 8.92
C PRO A 109 -11.36 7.91 7.43
N ALA A 110 -12.13 7.22 6.61
CA ALA A 110 -12.05 7.40 5.18
C ALA A 110 -13.45 7.46 4.57
N PRO A 111 -13.62 8.21 3.47
CA PRO A 111 -14.90 8.27 2.81
C PRO A 111 -15.24 6.94 2.13
N PRO A 112 -16.52 6.70 1.80
CA PRO A 112 -16.94 5.43 1.23
C PRO A 112 -16.19 5.01 -0.02
N GLU A 113 -15.83 5.94 -0.89
CA GLU A 113 -15.12 5.60 -2.12
C GLU A 113 -13.71 5.05 -1.84
N VAL A 114 -13.07 5.52 -0.78
CA VAL A 114 -11.77 4.98 -0.37
C VAL A 114 -11.94 3.59 0.23
N LEU A 115 -12.96 3.41 1.07
CA LEU A 115 -13.23 2.11 1.67
C LEU A 115 -13.61 1.07 0.62
N ASP A 116 -14.34 1.47 -0.41
CA ASP A 116 -14.67 0.57 -1.52
C ASP A 116 -13.41 0.14 -2.27
N PHE A 117 -12.51 1.09 -2.52
CA PHE A 117 -11.22 0.77 -3.13
C PHE A 117 -10.43 -0.19 -2.26
N VAL A 118 -10.37 0.06 -0.96
CA VAL A 118 -9.66 -0.80 0.00
C VAL A 118 -10.23 -2.21 -0.05
N HIS A 119 -11.55 -2.34 -0.10
CA HIS A 119 -12.18 -3.65 -0.18
C HIS A 119 -11.77 -4.38 -1.47
N ARG A 120 -11.83 -3.71 -2.60
CA ARG A 120 -11.44 -4.32 -3.88
C ARG A 120 -9.96 -4.72 -3.88
N LEU A 121 -9.12 -3.87 -3.30
CA LEU A 121 -7.69 -4.17 -3.20
C LEU A 121 -7.44 -5.39 -2.33
N SER A 122 -8.15 -5.51 -1.22
CA SER A 122 -7.97 -6.64 -0.31
C SER A 122 -8.34 -7.98 -0.98
N LEU A 123 -9.32 -7.96 -1.87
CA LEU A 123 -9.72 -9.15 -2.61
C LEU A 123 -8.69 -9.52 -3.68
N ARG A 124 -8.00 -8.54 -4.22
CA ARG A 124 -7.03 -8.76 -5.29
C ARG A 124 -5.85 -9.61 -4.84
N ALA A 125 -5.48 -9.49 -3.58
CA ALA A 125 -4.31 -10.17 -3.04
C ALA A 125 -4.59 -11.59 -2.56
N ALA A 126 -5.85 -11.97 -2.54
CA ALA A 126 -6.24 -13.28 -2.05
C ALA A 126 -5.79 -14.41 -2.97
#